data_8b1220a5b3ffa4f14175e8a69378a002
#
_entry.id   8b1220a5b3ffa4f14175e8a69378a002
#
_cell.length_a   1.000
_cell.length_b   1.000
_cell.length_c   1.000
_cell.angle_alpha   90.00
_cell.angle_beta   90.00
_cell.angle_gamma   90.00
#
_symmetry.space_group_name_H-M   'P 1'
#
loop_
_entity.id
_entity.type
_entity.pdbx_description
1 polymer ?
#
loop_
_entity_poly.entity_id
_entity_poly.type
_entity_poly.pdbx_seq_one_letter_code
_entity_poly.pdbx_strand_id
1 'polypeptide(L)'
;MKFLLHRKNMRCKALLMAFVILISVATPKITVQAAPNEIAQAALGVDVSRYQGVIDWNLVAASGVQFAMIRVGYRTQTTGILNEDPYARYNLQEAQRVGLKVGAYFFSSAVNEAEAVEEALFTANLIDKYKITFPVAFDCEGFRNTTSRQYLLGKEVRTALAVRFLDTIAARGYTPMFYASRNEMTDSKDWDMNILNRYKVWVAQYPEQPFPITPASSYAGVQAMWQYTSKAAIPGIAGNVDMNVSYFNYDGIAEAKDPSGAPVVSAANAANVQYLEVNEVVTATSTVNLRTVPSTDSPDTIVVPINPGDMIFRTGIGNDGWSRVLLNNQVLYAYTSYLQKVM
;
A
#
# COMPACT_ATOMS: atom_id res chain seq x y z
N MET A 1 -73.40 -70.68 -53.21
CA MET A 1 -74.21 -69.44 -53.29
C MET A 1 -73.48 -68.37 -52.44
N LYS A 2 -73.09 -67.31 -53.07
CA LYS A 2 -72.25 -66.22 -52.53
C LYS A 2 -72.99 -65.36 -51.54
N PHE A 3 -72.39 -65.09 -50.42
CA PHE A 3 -72.71 -63.88 -49.66
C PHE A 3 -71.44 -63.15 -49.28
N LEU A 4 -71.33 -61.98 -49.86
CA LEU A 4 -70.30 -60.98 -49.49
C LEU A 4 -70.72 -60.33 -48.18
N LEU A 5 -69.87 -60.34 -47.23
CA LEU A 5 -69.98 -59.47 -46.04
C LEU A 5 -68.85 -58.51 -46.05
N HIS A 6 -69.30 -57.28 -46.17
CA HIS A 6 -68.47 -56.06 -46.12
C HIS A 6 -67.94 -55.89 -44.71
N ARG A 7 -66.64 -56.05 -44.53
CA ARG A 7 -65.99 -55.67 -43.25
C ARG A 7 -65.55 -54.20 -43.32
N LYS A 8 -66.25 -53.39 -42.60
CA LYS A 8 -65.78 -52.04 -42.26
C LYS A 8 -64.55 -52.12 -41.38
N ASN A 9 -63.44 -51.65 -41.91
CA ASN A 9 -62.20 -51.46 -41.14
C ASN A 9 -62.37 -50.33 -40.17
N MET A 10 -62.63 -50.62 -38.90
CA MET A 10 -62.43 -49.71 -37.82
C MET A 10 -60.98 -49.84 -37.41
N ARG A 11 -60.17 -48.88 -37.88
CA ARG A 11 -58.79 -48.71 -37.37
C ARG A 11 -58.86 -48.11 -35.97
N CYS A 12 -58.79 -49.04 -34.99
CA CYS A 12 -58.47 -48.61 -33.62
C CYS A 12 -57.03 -48.11 -33.59
N LYS A 13 -56.88 -46.83 -33.62
CA LYS A 13 -55.57 -46.22 -33.33
C LYS A 13 -55.32 -46.41 -31.85
N ALA A 14 -54.58 -47.45 -31.48
CA ALA A 14 -53.98 -47.50 -30.16
C ALA A 14 -52.96 -46.38 -30.05
N LEU A 15 -53.33 -45.34 -29.32
CA LEU A 15 -52.42 -44.29 -28.97
C LEU A 15 -51.48 -44.84 -27.90
N LEU A 16 -50.32 -45.33 -28.33
CA LEU A 16 -49.24 -45.65 -27.42
C LEU A 16 -48.71 -44.29 -26.87
N MET A 17 -49.23 -43.89 -25.74
CA MET A 17 -48.59 -42.82 -24.96
C MET A 17 -47.29 -43.38 -24.40
N ALA A 18 -46.20 -43.20 -25.11
CA ALA A 18 -44.87 -43.32 -24.55
C ALA A 18 -44.69 -42.19 -23.55
N PHE A 19 -44.84 -42.51 -22.25
CA PHE A 19 -44.40 -41.67 -21.18
C PHE A 19 -42.87 -41.66 -21.23
N VAL A 20 -42.28 -40.70 -21.97
CA VAL A 20 -40.88 -40.37 -21.85
C VAL A 20 -40.76 -39.65 -20.51
N ILE A 21 -40.43 -40.39 -19.46
CA ILE A 21 -39.94 -39.80 -18.21
C ILE A 21 -38.60 -39.18 -18.57
N LEU A 22 -38.63 -37.87 -18.92
CA LEU A 22 -37.44 -37.06 -18.89
C LEU A 22 -37.00 -36.96 -17.41
N ILE A 23 -36.13 -37.88 -17.01
CA ILE A 23 -35.31 -37.67 -15.83
C ILE A 23 -34.39 -36.51 -16.22
N SER A 24 -34.81 -35.29 -15.95
CA SER A 24 -33.91 -34.15 -15.92
C SER A 24 -32.95 -34.42 -14.75
N VAL A 25 -31.81 -35.03 -15.08
CA VAL A 25 -30.65 -34.96 -14.20
C VAL A 25 -30.33 -33.47 -14.12
N ALA A 26 -30.85 -32.84 -13.09
CA ALA A 26 -30.38 -31.52 -12.69
C ALA A 26 -28.91 -31.71 -12.30
N THR A 27 -28.01 -31.54 -13.27
CA THR A 27 -26.63 -31.26 -12.96
C THR A 27 -26.70 -30.01 -12.09
N PRO A 28 -26.16 -30.04 -10.86
CA PRO A 28 -26.01 -28.80 -10.11
C PRO A 28 -25.15 -27.90 -11.01
N LYS A 29 -25.77 -26.87 -11.59
CA LYS A 29 -25.01 -25.73 -12.09
C LYS A 29 -24.32 -25.23 -10.87
N ILE A 30 -23.04 -25.61 -10.70
CA ILE A 30 -22.11 -24.81 -9.94
C ILE A 30 -22.00 -23.53 -10.77
N THR A 31 -22.92 -22.60 -10.54
CA THR A 31 -22.70 -21.23 -10.85
C THR A 31 -21.57 -20.83 -9.90
N VAL A 32 -20.34 -20.93 -10.38
CA VAL A 32 -19.29 -20.03 -9.94
C VAL A 32 -19.79 -18.67 -10.38
N GLN A 33 -20.56 -18.08 -9.52
CA GLN A 33 -20.97 -16.70 -9.58
C GLN A 33 -19.77 -15.91 -9.04
N ALA A 34 -18.70 -15.84 -9.87
CA ALA A 34 -17.94 -14.59 -9.90
C ALA A 34 -18.98 -13.60 -10.41
N ALA A 35 -19.60 -12.89 -9.47
CA ALA A 35 -20.71 -12.04 -9.79
C ALA A 35 -20.23 -11.00 -10.80
N PRO A 36 -20.93 -10.81 -11.93
CA PRO A 36 -20.68 -9.69 -12.83
C PRO A 36 -20.74 -8.33 -12.10
N ASN A 37 -21.35 -8.29 -10.93
CA ASN A 37 -21.43 -7.12 -10.06
C ASN A 37 -20.10 -6.78 -9.34
N GLU A 38 -19.21 -7.73 -9.09
CA GLU A 38 -17.91 -7.41 -8.45
C GLU A 38 -16.96 -6.75 -9.43
N ILE A 39 -16.96 -7.15 -10.70
CA ILE A 39 -16.15 -6.50 -11.75
C ILE A 39 -16.74 -5.13 -12.09
N ALA A 40 -18.05 -4.97 -12.04
CA ALA A 40 -18.72 -3.68 -12.29
C ALA A 40 -18.47 -2.63 -11.19
N GLN A 41 -17.99 -3.03 -10.02
CA GLN A 41 -17.59 -2.15 -8.92
C GLN A 41 -16.06 -2.01 -8.78
N ALA A 42 -15.29 -2.69 -9.61
CA ALA A 42 -13.85 -2.63 -9.57
C ALA A 42 -13.36 -1.20 -9.89
N ALA A 43 -12.65 -0.60 -8.95
CA ALA A 43 -12.01 0.70 -9.15
C ALA A 43 -10.55 0.49 -9.53
N LEU A 44 -10.06 1.25 -10.52
CA LEU A 44 -8.66 1.25 -10.93
C LEU A 44 -7.88 2.30 -10.15
N GLY A 45 -6.69 1.95 -9.68
CA GLY A 45 -5.84 2.86 -8.93
C GLY A 45 -4.36 2.63 -9.17
N VAL A 46 -3.59 3.59 -8.68
CA VAL A 46 -2.13 3.53 -8.66
C VAL A 46 -1.65 3.46 -7.22
N ASP A 47 -0.48 2.85 -6.99
CA ASP A 47 0.26 3.14 -5.78
C ASP A 47 1.59 3.80 -6.12
N VAL A 48 1.94 4.81 -5.33
CA VAL A 48 3.02 5.74 -5.65
C VAL A 48 3.84 6.10 -4.42
N SER A 49 5.08 6.46 -4.69
CA SER A 49 6.06 6.90 -3.71
C SER A 49 7.03 7.91 -4.34
N ARG A 50 8.13 8.18 -3.66
CA ARG A 50 9.21 9.01 -4.19
C ARG A 50 9.75 8.54 -5.56
N TYR A 51 9.57 7.27 -5.89
CA TYR A 51 10.12 6.70 -7.13
C TYR A 51 9.42 7.21 -8.39
N GLN A 52 8.19 7.72 -8.27
CA GLN A 52 7.45 8.33 -9.37
C GLN A 52 7.76 9.84 -9.54
N GLY A 53 8.51 10.44 -8.58
CA GLY A 53 8.84 11.86 -8.62
C GLY A 53 7.61 12.77 -8.56
N VAL A 54 7.68 13.90 -9.24
CA VAL A 54 6.55 14.83 -9.36
C VAL A 54 5.53 14.28 -10.35
N ILE A 55 4.30 14.12 -9.90
CA ILE A 55 3.18 13.56 -10.67
C ILE A 55 2.25 14.69 -11.11
N ASP A 56 1.86 14.70 -12.39
CA ASP A 56 0.73 15.50 -12.84
C ASP A 56 -0.59 14.76 -12.59
N TRP A 57 -1.18 15.03 -11.45
CA TRP A 57 -2.40 14.37 -11.01
C TRP A 57 -3.63 14.69 -11.87
N ASN A 58 -3.64 15.80 -12.64
CA ASN A 58 -4.71 16.07 -13.59
C ASN A 58 -4.71 15.04 -14.72
N LEU A 59 -3.52 14.72 -15.25
CA LEU A 59 -3.38 13.71 -16.29
C LEU A 59 -3.68 12.31 -15.76
N VAL A 60 -3.25 11.99 -14.52
CA VAL A 60 -3.57 10.72 -13.86
C VAL A 60 -5.08 10.53 -13.74
N ALA A 61 -5.80 11.53 -13.22
CA ALA A 61 -7.25 11.47 -13.09
C ALA A 61 -7.94 11.36 -14.47
N ALA A 62 -7.47 12.10 -15.47
CA ALA A 62 -8.01 12.06 -16.83
C ALA A 62 -7.77 10.70 -17.51
N SER A 63 -6.82 9.89 -17.06
CA SER A 63 -6.55 8.55 -17.61
C SER A 63 -7.54 7.46 -17.11
N GLY A 64 -8.48 7.80 -16.22
CA GLY A 64 -9.47 6.89 -15.67
C GLY A 64 -9.05 6.23 -14.35
N VAL A 65 -7.94 6.64 -13.76
CA VAL A 65 -7.54 6.27 -12.40
C VAL A 65 -8.55 6.86 -11.42
N GLN A 66 -9.00 6.07 -10.46
CA GLN A 66 -10.08 6.43 -9.52
C GLN A 66 -9.59 6.54 -8.07
N PHE A 67 -8.46 5.91 -7.74
CA PHE A 67 -7.84 5.99 -6.42
C PHE A 67 -6.32 5.96 -6.47
N ALA A 68 -5.70 6.43 -5.40
CA ALA A 68 -4.27 6.35 -5.19
C ALA A 68 -3.95 5.83 -3.77
N MET A 69 -3.04 4.86 -3.67
CA MET A 69 -2.37 4.48 -2.43
C MET A 69 -1.03 5.20 -2.38
N ILE A 70 -0.83 6.04 -1.37
CA ILE A 70 0.32 6.94 -1.30
C ILE A 70 1.25 6.51 -0.17
N ARG A 71 2.52 6.24 -0.49
CA ARG A 71 3.52 6.01 0.55
C ARG A 71 3.72 7.29 1.35
N VAL A 72 3.46 7.21 2.65
CA VAL A 72 3.63 8.38 3.53
C VAL A 72 4.96 8.35 4.27
N GLY A 73 5.56 7.18 4.40
CA GLY A 73 6.86 7.06 5.04
C GLY A 73 7.44 5.65 4.90
N TYR A 74 8.64 5.51 5.38
CA TYR A 74 9.36 4.25 5.40
C TYR A 74 10.39 4.21 6.54
N ARG A 75 10.64 3.01 7.04
CA ARG A 75 11.79 2.76 7.90
C ARG A 75 12.88 2.08 7.08
N THR A 76 14.11 2.58 7.15
CA THR A 76 15.23 1.99 6.38
C THR A 76 15.51 0.56 6.83
N GLN A 77 15.68 -0.34 5.85
CA GLN A 77 15.86 -1.78 6.11
C GLN A 77 17.17 -2.14 6.79
N THR A 78 18.17 -1.29 6.72
CA THR A 78 19.49 -1.54 7.31
C THR A 78 19.69 -0.79 8.62
N THR A 79 19.36 0.49 8.66
CA THR A 79 19.65 1.37 9.80
C THR A 79 18.45 1.59 10.74
N GLY A 80 17.23 1.24 10.31
CA GLY A 80 16.04 1.39 11.13
C GLY A 80 15.57 2.85 11.28
N ILE A 81 16.05 3.77 10.46
CA ILE A 81 15.67 5.19 10.54
C ILE A 81 14.31 5.39 9.89
N LEU A 82 13.42 6.05 10.62
CA LEU A 82 12.10 6.43 10.16
C LEU A 82 12.19 7.70 9.32
N ASN A 83 11.58 7.69 8.12
CA ASN A 83 11.60 8.80 7.19
C ASN A 83 10.20 9.07 6.64
N GLU A 84 9.87 10.32 6.40
CA GLU A 84 8.74 10.71 5.57
C GLU A 84 9.09 10.45 4.08
N ASP A 85 8.10 10.03 3.28
CA ASP A 85 8.29 10.02 1.83
C ASP A 85 8.28 11.46 1.31
N PRO A 86 9.29 11.88 0.53
CA PRO A 86 9.43 13.27 0.11
C PRO A 86 8.25 13.81 -0.69
N TYR A 87 7.51 12.94 -1.36
CA TYR A 87 6.35 13.36 -2.15
C TYR A 87 5.01 13.07 -1.45
N ALA A 88 5.02 12.54 -0.21
CA ALA A 88 3.80 12.16 0.51
C ALA A 88 2.77 13.29 0.54
N ARG A 89 3.18 14.46 1.04
CA ARG A 89 2.26 15.59 1.24
C ARG A 89 1.74 16.14 -0.09
N TYR A 90 2.61 16.26 -1.08
CA TYR A 90 2.22 16.69 -2.42
C TYR A 90 1.23 15.70 -3.04
N ASN A 91 1.51 14.41 -3.00
CA ASN A 91 0.65 13.39 -3.57
C ASN A 91 -0.69 13.29 -2.84
N LEU A 92 -0.72 13.36 -1.51
CA LEU A 92 -1.95 13.41 -0.72
C LEU A 92 -2.82 14.61 -1.09
N GLN A 93 -2.22 15.80 -1.17
CA GLN A 93 -2.91 17.03 -1.53
C GLN A 93 -3.47 16.98 -2.95
N GLU A 94 -2.63 16.66 -3.92
CA GLU A 94 -2.97 16.77 -5.34
C GLU A 94 -3.91 15.66 -5.83
N ALA A 95 -3.73 14.42 -5.34
CA ALA A 95 -4.67 13.34 -5.65
C ALA A 95 -6.09 13.67 -5.15
N GLN A 96 -6.21 14.27 -3.94
CA GLN A 96 -7.49 14.73 -3.41
C GLN A 96 -8.04 15.90 -4.21
N ARG A 97 -7.20 16.87 -4.59
CA ARG A 97 -7.61 18.03 -5.36
C ARG A 97 -8.30 17.67 -6.68
N VAL A 98 -7.81 16.62 -7.34
CA VAL A 98 -8.39 16.10 -8.60
C VAL A 98 -9.54 15.12 -8.40
N GLY A 99 -9.97 14.89 -7.14
CA GLY A 99 -11.14 14.07 -6.80
C GLY A 99 -10.88 12.58 -6.71
N LEU A 100 -9.63 12.12 -6.69
CA LEU A 100 -9.31 10.71 -6.47
C LEU A 100 -9.62 10.30 -5.03
N LYS A 101 -10.01 9.05 -4.84
CA LYS A 101 -10.01 8.43 -3.52
C LYS A 101 -8.56 8.18 -3.08
N VAL A 102 -8.25 8.43 -1.82
CA VAL A 102 -6.87 8.38 -1.33
C VAL A 102 -6.75 7.48 -0.13
N GLY A 103 -5.85 6.53 -0.23
CA GLY A 103 -5.31 5.73 0.87
C GLY A 103 -3.84 6.02 1.10
N ALA A 104 -3.29 5.43 2.13
CA ALA A 104 -1.89 5.58 2.48
C ALA A 104 -1.23 4.22 2.72
N TYR A 105 0.09 4.16 2.60
CA TYR A 105 0.86 3.02 3.08
C TYR A 105 2.19 3.45 3.70
N PHE A 106 2.69 2.60 4.59
CA PHE A 106 3.99 2.77 5.22
C PHE A 106 4.85 1.54 4.94
N PHE A 107 6.07 1.77 4.41
CA PHE A 107 7.04 0.71 4.18
C PHE A 107 7.79 0.41 5.48
N SER A 108 7.40 -0.68 6.13
CA SER A 108 7.85 -1.06 7.46
C SER A 108 9.14 -1.87 7.43
N SER A 109 10.03 -1.57 8.35
CA SER A 109 11.17 -2.42 8.71
C SER A 109 11.29 -2.55 10.24
N ALA A 110 10.18 -2.47 10.96
CA ALA A 110 10.14 -2.63 12.41
C ALA A 110 10.68 -4.00 12.83
N VAL A 111 11.44 -4.06 13.92
CA VAL A 111 11.96 -5.28 14.52
C VAL A 111 11.44 -5.55 15.93
N ASN A 112 10.65 -4.64 16.46
CA ASN A 112 9.95 -4.75 17.75
C ASN A 112 8.62 -3.99 17.72
N GLU A 113 7.75 -4.24 18.70
CA GLU A 113 6.42 -3.63 18.77
C GLU A 113 6.45 -2.11 18.93
N ALA A 114 7.43 -1.57 19.65
CA ALA A 114 7.56 -0.12 19.83
C ALA A 114 7.80 0.58 18.48
N GLU A 115 8.65 0.02 17.65
CA GLU A 115 8.88 0.55 16.29
C GLU A 115 7.63 0.42 15.40
N ALA A 116 6.88 -0.70 15.48
CA ALA A 116 5.65 -0.86 14.72
C ALA A 116 4.58 0.17 15.14
N VAL A 117 4.47 0.46 16.43
CA VAL A 117 3.60 1.53 16.95
C VAL A 117 4.09 2.91 16.48
N GLU A 118 5.41 3.17 16.54
CA GLU A 118 5.99 4.43 16.08
C GLU A 118 5.68 4.68 14.59
N GLU A 119 5.84 3.68 13.73
CA GLU A 119 5.52 3.74 12.31
C GLU A 119 4.03 4.03 12.06
N ALA A 120 3.15 3.38 12.81
CA ALA A 120 1.70 3.59 12.71
C ALA A 120 1.28 4.98 13.19
N LEU A 121 1.84 5.46 14.31
CA LEU A 121 1.58 6.81 14.81
C LEU A 121 2.14 7.89 13.89
N PHE A 122 3.33 7.69 13.35
CA PHE A 122 3.91 8.57 12.34
C PHE A 122 2.96 8.69 11.13
N THR A 123 2.51 7.54 10.61
CA THR A 123 1.57 7.47 9.49
C THR A 123 0.29 8.23 9.82
N ALA A 124 -0.36 7.91 10.94
CA ALA A 124 -1.61 8.53 11.35
C ALA A 124 -1.50 10.04 11.55
N ASN A 125 -0.43 10.51 12.21
CA ASN A 125 -0.20 11.94 12.45
C ASN A 125 0.02 12.73 11.15
N LEU A 126 0.67 12.12 10.15
CA LEU A 126 0.84 12.75 8.86
C LEU A 126 -0.49 12.87 8.12
N ILE A 127 -1.25 11.78 8.05
CA ILE A 127 -2.50 11.73 7.28
C ILE A 127 -3.69 12.37 8.00
N ASP A 128 -3.62 12.65 9.30
CA ASP A 128 -4.66 13.37 10.05
C ASP A 128 -5.00 14.75 9.45
N LYS A 129 -4.13 15.29 8.61
CA LYS A 129 -4.30 16.56 7.91
C LYS A 129 -5.08 16.45 6.60
N TYR A 130 -5.37 15.23 6.17
CA TYR A 130 -5.97 14.93 4.87
C TYR A 130 -7.23 14.08 5.03
N LYS A 131 -8.13 14.18 4.07
CA LYS A 131 -9.30 13.32 3.98
C LYS A 131 -8.92 11.96 3.39
N ILE A 132 -8.89 10.93 4.21
CA ILE A 132 -8.51 9.58 3.80
C ILE A 132 -9.77 8.78 3.47
N THR A 133 -9.92 8.41 2.22
CA THR A 133 -11.10 7.75 1.66
C THR A 133 -10.86 6.29 1.29
N PHE A 134 -9.62 5.82 1.46
CA PHE A 134 -9.18 4.44 1.25
C PHE A 134 -8.38 3.95 2.46
N PRO A 135 -8.07 2.65 2.56
CA PRO A 135 -7.36 2.09 3.69
C PRO A 135 -5.96 2.65 3.90
N VAL A 136 -5.43 2.37 5.09
CA VAL A 136 -4.03 2.60 5.44
C VAL A 136 -3.33 1.26 5.56
N ALA A 137 -2.34 1.02 4.70
CA ALA A 137 -1.70 -0.28 4.57
C ALA A 137 -0.36 -0.37 5.31
N PHE A 138 -0.16 -1.53 5.93
CA PHE A 138 1.14 -2.01 6.36
C PHE A 138 1.79 -2.75 5.20
N ASP A 139 2.97 -2.30 4.79
CA ASP A 139 3.78 -2.88 3.73
C ASP A 139 5.15 -3.27 4.30
N CYS A 140 5.53 -4.55 4.20
CA CYS A 140 6.80 -5.05 4.70
C CYS A 140 7.37 -6.07 3.72
N GLU A 141 8.41 -5.65 3.04
CA GLU A 141 9.05 -6.42 1.98
C GLU A 141 10.55 -6.57 2.23
N GLY A 142 11.20 -7.47 1.47
CA GLY A 142 12.64 -7.61 1.48
C GLY A 142 13.22 -8.18 2.79
N PHE A 143 12.41 -8.68 3.70
CA PHE A 143 12.85 -9.27 4.98
C PHE A 143 13.65 -10.57 4.80
N ARG A 144 13.59 -11.19 3.62
CA ARG A 144 14.44 -12.36 3.25
C ARG A 144 15.86 -11.96 2.81
N ASN A 145 16.12 -10.66 2.64
CA ASN A 145 17.44 -10.18 2.31
C ASN A 145 18.34 -10.23 3.55
N THR A 146 19.52 -10.84 3.43
CA THR A 146 20.47 -10.98 4.54
C THR A 146 20.96 -9.65 5.11
N THR A 147 20.85 -8.56 4.36
CA THR A 147 21.19 -7.20 4.83
C THR A 147 20.02 -6.51 5.54
N SER A 148 18.82 -7.08 5.49
CA SER A 148 17.68 -6.52 6.20
C SER A 148 17.79 -6.77 7.71
N ARG A 149 17.50 -5.75 8.50
CA ARG A 149 17.40 -5.86 9.96
C ARG A 149 16.33 -6.85 10.43
N GLN A 150 15.39 -7.21 9.54
CA GLN A 150 14.33 -8.17 9.79
C GLN A 150 14.69 -9.61 9.38
N TYR A 151 15.87 -9.84 8.80
CA TYR A 151 16.24 -11.14 8.22
C TYR A 151 16.11 -12.33 9.17
N LEU A 152 16.42 -12.12 10.45
CA LEU A 152 16.35 -13.17 11.47
C LEU A 152 15.00 -13.26 12.19
N LEU A 153 14.03 -12.41 11.84
CA LEU A 153 12.71 -12.47 12.47
C LEU A 153 11.93 -13.66 11.95
N GLY A 154 11.37 -14.44 12.85
CA GLY A 154 10.42 -15.50 12.51
C GLY A 154 9.06 -14.95 12.10
N LYS A 155 8.25 -15.80 11.50
CA LYS A 155 6.88 -15.50 11.06
C LYS A 155 6.03 -14.90 12.18
N GLU A 156 6.10 -15.50 13.35
CA GLU A 156 5.29 -15.10 14.51
C GLU A 156 5.58 -13.66 14.92
N VAL A 157 6.86 -13.29 14.97
CA VAL A 157 7.29 -11.93 15.31
C VAL A 157 6.85 -10.96 14.23
N ARG A 158 7.12 -11.23 12.95
CA ARG A 158 6.69 -10.35 11.85
C ARG A 158 5.17 -10.15 11.84
N THR A 159 4.42 -11.24 12.02
CA THR A 159 2.95 -11.17 12.09
C THR A 159 2.49 -10.31 13.27
N ALA A 160 3.11 -10.44 14.45
CA ALA A 160 2.80 -9.61 15.61
C ALA A 160 3.10 -8.12 15.34
N LEU A 161 4.19 -7.80 14.66
CA LEU A 161 4.52 -6.43 14.28
C LEU A 161 3.48 -5.84 13.31
N ALA A 162 3.08 -6.60 12.29
CA ALA A 162 2.02 -6.21 11.38
C ALA A 162 0.70 -5.94 12.11
N VAL A 163 0.31 -6.86 13.01
CA VAL A 163 -0.87 -6.70 13.87
C VAL A 163 -0.79 -5.43 14.70
N ARG A 164 0.36 -5.17 15.33
CA ARG A 164 0.54 -4.00 16.18
C ARG A 164 0.40 -2.69 15.39
N PHE A 165 0.97 -2.62 14.19
CA PHE A 165 0.78 -1.48 13.29
C PHE A 165 -0.70 -1.31 12.92
N LEU A 166 -1.33 -2.38 12.41
CA LEU A 166 -2.71 -2.35 11.92
C LEU A 166 -3.73 -2.02 13.00
N ASP A 167 -3.58 -2.57 14.22
CA ASP A 167 -4.44 -2.25 15.35
C ASP A 167 -4.25 -0.78 15.79
N THR A 168 -3.03 -0.25 15.72
CA THR A 168 -2.77 1.17 16.02
C THR A 168 -3.45 2.09 14.98
N ILE A 169 -3.39 1.74 13.71
CA ILE A 169 -4.09 2.46 12.63
C ILE A 169 -5.61 2.42 12.86
N ALA A 170 -6.16 1.24 13.21
CA ALA A 170 -7.59 1.10 13.53
C ALA A 170 -8.00 1.97 14.74
N ALA A 171 -7.19 1.99 15.79
CA ALA A 171 -7.42 2.83 16.98
C ALA A 171 -7.39 4.32 16.67
N ARG A 172 -6.70 4.73 15.61
CA ARG A 172 -6.69 6.11 15.10
C ARG A 172 -7.88 6.42 14.19
N GLY A 173 -8.79 5.44 13.96
CA GLY A 173 -10.02 5.61 13.19
C GLY A 173 -9.85 5.45 11.68
N TYR A 174 -8.79 4.83 11.23
CA TYR A 174 -8.57 4.47 9.82
C TYR A 174 -8.84 3.00 9.57
N THR A 175 -9.17 2.64 8.34
CA THR A 175 -9.34 1.24 7.93
C THR A 175 -7.98 0.59 7.71
N PRO A 176 -7.57 -0.39 8.52
CA PRO A 176 -6.29 -1.05 8.36
C PRO A 176 -6.31 -2.03 7.19
N MET A 177 -5.18 -2.13 6.48
CA MET A 177 -4.98 -3.06 5.37
C MET A 177 -3.60 -3.70 5.44
N PHE A 178 -3.54 -5.00 5.19
CA PHE A 178 -2.29 -5.75 5.12
C PHE A 178 -1.91 -5.95 3.66
N TYR A 179 -0.68 -5.57 3.28
CA TYR A 179 -0.12 -5.80 1.96
C TYR A 179 1.02 -6.81 2.03
N ALA A 180 1.03 -7.75 1.08
CA ALA A 180 2.17 -8.60 0.78
C ALA A 180 2.01 -9.24 -0.62
N SER A 181 3.08 -9.85 -1.12
CA SER A 181 2.99 -10.65 -2.33
C SER A 181 2.17 -11.93 -2.08
N ARG A 182 1.49 -12.39 -3.14
CA ARG A 182 0.78 -13.69 -3.10
C ARG A 182 1.67 -14.81 -2.58
N ASN A 183 2.92 -14.84 -3.03
CA ASN A 183 3.84 -15.91 -2.64
C ASN A 183 4.17 -15.87 -1.14
N GLU A 184 4.37 -14.71 -0.57
CA GLU A 184 4.60 -14.55 0.86
C GLU A 184 3.35 -14.92 1.69
N MET A 185 2.16 -14.56 1.21
CA MET A 185 0.89 -14.93 1.87
C MET A 185 0.61 -16.43 1.81
N THR A 186 1.11 -17.14 0.80
CA THR A 186 0.91 -18.59 0.66
C THR A 186 2.05 -19.42 1.26
N ASP A 187 3.22 -18.83 1.46
CA ASP A 187 4.32 -19.48 2.16
C ASP A 187 4.07 -19.43 3.68
N SER A 188 3.84 -20.60 4.26
CA SER A 188 3.56 -20.73 5.70
C SER A 188 4.69 -20.23 6.61
N LYS A 189 5.85 -19.87 6.07
CA LYS A 189 7.01 -19.37 6.82
C LYS A 189 7.07 -17.86 6.93
N ASP A 190 6.32 -17.13 6.09
CA ASP A 190 6.42 -15.67 6.04
C ASP A 190 5.39 -14.97 6.91
N TRP A 191 4.12 -15.29 6.72
CA TRP A 191 3.00 -14.63 7.40
C TRP A 191 2.00 -15.64 7.97
N ASP A 192 1.42 -15.34 9.12
CA ASP A 192 0.26 -16.08 9.61
C ASP A 192 -1.04 -15.44 9.12
N MET A 193 -1.50 -15.90 7.97
CA MET A 193 -2.72 -15.39 7.36
C MET A 193 -3.99 -15.74 8.13
N ASN A 194 -3.97 -16.74 9.04
CA ASN A 194 -5.11 -16.98 9.94
C ASN A 194 -5.33 -15.79 10.89
N ILE A 195 -4.26 -15.09 11.24
CA ILE A 195 -4.31 -13.87 12.07
C ILE A 195 -4.60 -12.65 11.20
N LEU A 196 -3.91 -12.50 10.06
CA LEU A 196 -3.94 -11.29 9.24
C LEU A 196 -5.20 -11.15 8.37
N ASN A 197 -5.90 -12.25 8.05
CA ASN A 197 -7.17 -12.21 7.30
C ASN A 197 -8.32 -11.47 8.00
N ARG A 198 -8.15 -11.07 9.27
CA ARG A 198 -9.12 -10.20 9.96
C ARG A 198 -9.09 -8.75 9.46
N TYR A 199 -8.02 -8.36 8.80
CA TYR A 199 -7.88 -7.06 8.17
C TYR A 199 -8.23 -7.13 6.68
N LYS A 200 -8.34 -5.98 6.04
CA LYS A 200 -8.38 -5.92 4.58
C LYS A 200 -7.05 -6.41 4.01
N VAL A 201 -7.10 -7.18 2.95
CA VAL A 201 -5.90 -7.75 2.32
C VAL A 201 -5.69 -7.13 0.95
N TRP A 202 -4.49 -6.64 0.71
CA TRP A 202 -4.01 -6.15 -0.57
C TRP A 202 -2.91 -7.09 -1.08
N VAL A 203 -3.22 -7.80 -2.16
CA VAL A 203 -2.34 -8.85 -2.71
C VAL A 203 -1.52 -8.27 -3.85
N ALA A 204 -0.20 -8.50 -3.87
CA ALA A 204 0.62 -8.28 -5.05
C ALA A 204 0.84 -9.58 -5.80
N GLN A 205 0.46 -9.60 -7.06
CA GLN A 205 0.74 -10.69 -7.99
C GLN A 205 0.67 -10.17 -9.42
N TYR A 206 1.70 -10.42 -10.18
CA TYR A 206 1.85 -9.92 -11.56
C TYR A 206 1.75 -11.08 -12.55
N PRO A 207 0.54 -11.38 -13.08
CA PRO A 207 0.37 -12.40 -14.11
C PRO A 207 0.93 -11.91 -15.44
N GLU A 208 1.23 -12.84 -16.33
CA GLU A 208 1.69 -12.54 -17.70
C GLU A 208 0.68 -11.66 -18.47
N GLN A 209 -0.59 -11.94 -18.26
CA GLN A 209 -1.71 -11.15 -18.79
C GLN A 209 -2.39 -10.42 -17.63
N PRO A 210 -2.10 -9.12 -17.41
CA PRO A 210 -2.66 -8.38 -16.28
C PRO A 210 -4.16 -8.12 -16.42
N PHE A 211 -4.75 -7.51 -15.41
CA PHE A 211 -6.14 -7.04 -15.47
C PHE A 211 -6.35 -6.12 -16.71
N PRO A 212 -7.49 -6.22 -17.43
CA PRO A 212 -8.66 -7.03 -17.13
C PRO A 212 -8.67 -8.44 -17.72
N ILE A 213 -7.63 -8.87 -18.47
CA ILE A 213 -7.57 -10.20 -19.08
C ILE A 213 -7.57 -11.28 -17.98
N THR A 214 -6.72 -11.12 -16.97
CA THR A 214 -6.84 -11.87 -15.72
C THR A 214 -7.73 -11.05 -14.79
N PRO A 215 -8.91 -11.55 -14.38
CA PRO A 215 -9.88 -10.72 -13.65
C PRO A 215 -9.56 -10.58 -12.15
N ALA A 216 -8.78 -11.50 -11.59
CA ALA A 216 -8.40 -11.49 -10.16
C ALA A 216 -7.07 -12.21 -9.95
N SER A 217 -6.42 -11.94 -8.80
CA SER A 217 -5.25 -12.72 -8.43
C SER A 217 -5.61 -14.17 -8.13
N SER A 218 -4.64 -15.07 -8.25
CA SER A 218 -4.82 -16.49 -7.89
C SER A 218 -4.65 -16.76 -6.39
N TYR A 219 -4.64 -15.72 -5.55
CA TYR A 219 -4.65 -15.89 -4.10
C TYR A 219 -5.98 -16.47 -3.65
N ALA A 220 -5.94 -17.60 -2.93
CA ALA A 220 -7.14 -18.32 -2.51
C ALA A 220 -7.87 -17.69 -1.31
N GLY A 221 -7.21 -16.74 -0.60
CA GLY A 221 -7.79 -16.03 0.53
C GLY A 221 -8.68 -14.87 0.10
N VAL A 222 -9.37 -14.28 1.07
CA VAL A 222 -10.16 -13.06 0.84
C VAL A 222 -9.23 -11.90 0.55
N GLN A 223 -9.42 -11.27 -0.59
CA GLN A 223 -8.66 -10.09 -1.00
C GLN A 223 -9.57 -8.90 -1.26
N ALA A 224 -9.12 -7.75 -0.86
CA ALA A 224 -9.84 -6.50 -1.00
C ALA A 224 -9.31 -5.65 -2.15
N MET A 225 -8.03 -5.77 -2.41
CA MET A 225 -7.31 -5.06 -3.46
C MET A 225 -6.23 -5.97 -4.05
N TRP A 226 -5.96 -5.78 -5.33
CA TRP A 226 -4.94 -6.51 -6.05
C TRP A 226 -4.04 -5.56 -6.85
N GLN A 227 -2.75 -5.60 -6.56
CA GLN A 227 -1.71 -4.96 -7.36
C GLN A 227 -1.30 -5.95 -8.45
N TYR A 228 -1.64 -5.64 -9.70
CA TYR A 228 -1.58 -6.60 -10.81
C TYR A 228 -0.44 -6.38 -11.79
N THR A 229 0.26 -5.26 -11.69
CA THR A 229 1.47 -4.96 -12.47
C THR A 229 2.28 -3.85 -11.80
N SER A 230 3.60 -3.89 -11.99
CA SER A 230 4.54 -2.83 -11.61
C SER A 230 5.15 -2.11 -12.83
N LYS A 231 4.54 -2.26 -14.00
CA LYS A 231 5.12 -1.79 -15.29
C LYS A 231 4.12 -1.01 -16.12
N ALA A 232 3.10 -0.44 -15.50
CA ALA A 232 2.14 0.38 -16.23
C ALA A 232 2.74 1.74 -16.59
N ALA A 233 2.32 2.28 -17.73
CA ALA A 233 2.59 3.65 -18.14
C ALA A 233 1.29 4.44 -18.04
N ILE A 234 1.25 5.42 -17.15
CA ILE A 234 0.06 6.26 -16.90
C ILE A 234 0.42 7.71 -17.23
N PRO A 235 -0.39 8.41 -18.04
CA PRO A 235 -0.18 9.83 -18.30
C PRO A 235 -0.06 10.62 -16.99
N GLY A 236 0.94 11.48 -16.91
CA GLY A 236 1.21 12.27 -15.69
C GLY A 236 2.23 11.65 -14.74
N ILE A 237 2.64 10.39 -14.96
CA ILE A 237 3.68 9.71 -14.18
C ILE A 237 4.87 9.41 -15.08
N ALA A 238 6.05 9.82 -14.66
CA ALA A 238 7.28 9.50 -15.36
C ALA A 238 7.72 8.06 -15.05
N GLY A 239 7.91 7.24 -16.09
CA GLY A 239 8.33 5.85 -15.93
C GLY A 239 7.21 4.88 -15.54
N ASN A 240 7.60 3.78 -14.96
CA ASN A 240 6.67 2.73 -14.55
C ASN A 240 5.95 3.08 -13.24
N VAL A 241 4.72 2.60 -13.13
CA VAL A 241 3.92 2.71 -11.91
C VAL A 241 3.15 1.41 -11.65
N ASP A 242 2.92 1.13 -10.38
CA ASP A 242 2.11 0.01 -9.93
C ASP A 242 0.63 0.30 -10.14
N MET A 243 -0.09 -0.70 -10.71
CA MET A 243 -1.52 -0.59 -10.94
C MET A 243 -2.30 -1.57 -10.09
N ASN A 244 -3.42 -1.08 -9.61
CA ASN A 244 -4.27 -1.78 -8.66
C ASN A 244 -5.71 -1.84 -9.13
N VAL A 245 -6.40 -2.90 -8.71
CA VAL A 245 -7.83 -3.00 -8.76
C VAL A 245 -8.38 -3.20 -7.33
N SER A 246 -9.34 -2.36 -6.94
CA SER A 246 -10.08 -2.50 -5.69
C SER A 246 -11.43 -3.15 -5.99
N TYR A 247 -11.79 -4.18 -5.23
CA TYR A 247 -13.01 -4.96 -5.43
C TYR A 247 -14.21 -4.46 -4.62
N PHE A 248 -14.06 -3.38 -3.87
CA PHE A 248 -15.15 -2.83 -3.09
C PHE A 248 -15.08 -1.30 -2.99
N ASN A 249 -16.23 -0.74 -2.76
CA ASN A 249 -16.35 0.69 -2.52
C ASN A 249 -16.04 0.96 -1.06
N TYR A 250 -15.01 1.78 -0.80
CA TYR A 250 -14.72 2.21 0.56
C TYR A 250 -15.57 3.44 0.88
N ASP A 251 -16.64 3.23 1.64
CA ASP A 251 -17.46 4.32 2.15
C ASP A 251 -17.00 4.83 3.53
N GLY A 252 -15.99 4.18 4.09
CA GLY A 252 -15.34 4.57 5.34
C GLY A 252 -14.40 5.74 5.14
N ILE A 253 -14.92 6.94 5.21
CA ILE A 253 -14.15 8.17 5.06
C ILE A 253 -13.69 8.62 6.43
N ALA A 254 -12.38 8.73 6.61
CA ALA A 254 -11.81 9.50 7.70
C ALA A 254 -11.63 10.94 7.21
N GLU A 255 -12.46 11.85 7.70
CA GLU A 255 -12.28 13.27 7.45
C GLU A 255 -10.95 13.75 8.06
N ALA A 256 -10.39 14.81 7.46
CA ALA A 256 -9.18 15.42 8.01
C ALA A 256 -9.45 15.90 9.44
N LYS A 257 -8.66 15.44 10.40
CA LYS A 257 -8.82 15.76 11.82
C LYS A 257 -8.20 17.12 12.14
N ASP A 258 -7.18 17.51 11.39
CA ASP A 258 -6.51 18.80 11.50
C ASP A 258 -6.19 19.37 10.10
N PRO A 259 -7.21 19.77 9.32
CA PRO A 259 -6.99 20.27 7.96
C PRO A 259 -6.22 21.59 7.92
N SER A 260 -6.25 22.38 8.99
CA SER A 260 -5.53 23.64 9.06
C SER A 260 -4.01 23.47 9.14
N GLY A 261 -3.55 22.31 9.58
CA GLY A 261 -2.14 21.97 9.67
C GLY A 261 -1.53 21.39 8.40
N ALA A 262 -2.32 21.21 7.33
CA ALA A 262 -1.81 20.69 6.06
C ALA A 262 -1.02 21.80 5.33
N PRO A 263 0.28 21.64 5.09
CA PRO A 263 1.04 22.62 4.32
C PRO A 263 0.59 22.56 2.86
N VAL A 264 0.46 23.73 2.21
CA VAL A 264 0.29 23.78 0.75
C VAL A 264 1.62 23.46 0.11
N VAL A 265 1.69 22.39 -0.67
CA VAL A 265 2.92 21.91 -1.32
C VAL A 265 2.79 22.08 -2.82
N SER A 266 3.63 22.92 -3.42
CA SER A 266 3.73 23.03 -4.88
C SER A 266 4.60 21.92 -5.46
N ALA A 267 4.46 21.64 -6.77
CA ALA A 267 5.33 20.69 -7.47
C ALA A 267 6.83 21.03 -7.31
N ALA A 268 7.18 22.32 -7.34
CA ALA A 268 8.54 22.77 -7.12
C ALA A 268 9.02 22.48 -5.69
N ASN A 269 8.13 22.64 -4.70
CA ASN A 269 8.46 22.36 -3.30
C ASN A 269 8.49 20.86 -3.01
N ALA A 270 7.69 20.06 -3.72
CA ALA A 270 7.75 18.60 -3.61
C ALA A 270 9.08 18.02 -4.11
N ALA A 271 9.70 18.69 -5.10
CA ALA A 271 11.03 18.33 -5.58
C ALA A 271 12.16 18.78 -4.63
N ASN A 272 11.86 19.67 -3.67
CA ASN A 272 12.83 20.17 -2.69
C ASN A 272 12.84 19.30 -1.42
N VAL A 273 13.94 19.39 -0.70
CA VAL A 273 14.10 18.73 0.59
C VAL A 273 13.06 19.25 1.58
N GLN A 274 12.29 18.35 2.16
CA GLN A 274 11.35 18.63 3.24
C GLN A 274 11.88 18.06 4.55
N TYR A 275 11.69 18.80 5.62
CA TYR A 275 12.09 18.38 6.97
C TYR A 275 10.86 18.06 7.82
N LEU A 276 10.85 16.85 8.40
CA LEU A 276 10.03 16.58 9.56
C LEU A 276 10.61 17.37 10.74
N GLU A 277 9.87 18.34 11.25
CA GLU A 277 10.30 19.14 12.39
C GLU A 277 10.34 18.27 13.66
N VAL A 278 11.47 18.26 14.31
CA VAL A 278 11.71 17.54 15.57
C VAL A 278 12.45 18.45 16.54
N ASN A 279 12.32 18.16 17.83
CA ASN A 279 13.05 18.82 18.91
C ASN A 279 13.63 17.75 19.81
N GLU A 280 14.83 17.28 19.49
CA GLU A 280 15.42 16.15 20.21
C GLU A 280 16.94 16.26 20.27
N VAL A 281 17.52 15.69 21.32
CA VAL A 281 18.96 15.50 21.42
C VAL A 281 19.32 14.21 20.74
N VAL A 282 20.33 14.26 19.86
CA VAL A 282 20.89 13.11 19.19
C VAL A 282 22.38 12.99 19.46
N THR A 283 22.91 11.79 19.35
CA THR A 283 24.35 11.53 19.38
C THR A 283 24.79 10.85 18.09
N ALA A 284 26.03 11.04 17.69
CA ALA A 284 26.58 10.34 16.55
C ALA A 284 26.82 8.85 16.89
N THR A 285 26.53 7.95 15.97
CA THR A 285 26.81 6.51 16.06
C THR A 285 28.20 6.15 15.52
N SER A 286 28.75 7.00 14.67
CA SER A 286 30.13 7.01 14.17
C SER A 286 30.51 8.45 13.85
N THR A 287 31.79 8.72 13.63
CA THR A 287 32.23 10.08 13.24
C THR A 287 31.48 10.53 11.99
N VAL A 288 30.78 11.67 12.08
CA VAL A 288 30.03 12.30 11.00
C VAL A 288 30.36 13.76 10.91
N ASN A 289 30.53 14.25 9.68
CA ASN A 289 30.79 15.66 9.43
C ASN A 289 29.50 16.47 9.48
N LEU A 290 29.49 17.56 10.25
CA LEU A 290 28.48 18.59 10.17
C LEU A 290 28.83 19.55 9.03
N ARG A 291 27.85 19.86 8.18
CA ARG A 291 28.06 20.62 6.95
C ARG A 291 27.14 21.83 6.89
N THR A 292 27.54 22.82 6.10
CA THR A 292 26.72 24.03 5.86
C THR A 292 25.54 23.75 4.91
N VAL A 293 25.60 22.69 4.12
CA VAL A 293 24.56 22.25 3.18
C VAL A 293 24.39 20.73 3.26
N PRO A 294 23.20 20.20 2.96
CA PRO A 294 22.93 18.75 2.94
C PRO A 294 23.48 18.10 1.66
N SER A 295 24.81 18.14 1.50
CA SER A 295 25.52 17.56 0.36
C SER A 295 26.93 17.12 0.73
N THR A 296 27.44 16.11 0.05
CA THR A 296 28.84 15.66 0.11
C THR A 296 29.67 16.08 -1.09
N ASP A 297 29.11 16.86 -2.01
CA ASP A 297 29.75 17.23 -3.29
C ASP A 297 31.04 18.06 -3.12
N SER A 298 31.15 18.81 -2.03
CA SER A 298 32.38 19.58 -1.70
C SER A 298 32.81 19.36 -0.25
N PRO A 299 34.11 19.14 -0.01
CA PRO A 299 34.68 19.13 1.34
C PRO A 299 34.59 20.51 2.05
N ASP A 300 34.49 21.60 1.28
CA ASP A 300 34.44 22.98 1.79
C ASP A 300 33.16 23.25 2.61
N THR A 301 32.16 22.39 2.51
CA THR A 301 30.93 22.46 3.28
C THR A 301 31.08 21.92 4.71
N ILE A 302 32.19 21.25 5.03
CA ILE A 302 32.44 20.67 6.36
C ILE A 302 32.79 21.77 7.33
N VAL A 303 32.05 21.84 8.44
CA VAL A 303 32.31 22.79 9.54
C VAL A 303 33.12 22.10 10.65
N VAL A 304 32.61 20.95 11.11
CA VAL A 304 33.23 20.20 12.20
C VAL A 304 32.75 18.75 12.18
N PRO A 305 33.59 17.77 12.48
CA PRO A 305 33.12 16.40 12.75
C PRO A 305 32.55 16.33 14.17
N ILE A 306 31.55 15.48 14.37
CA ILE A 306 31.10 14.98 15.68
C ILE A 306 31.34 13.49 15.77
N ASN A 307 31.66 13.02 16.99
CA ASN A 307 32.03 11.66 17.28
C ASN A 307 30.96 10.93 18.10
N PRO A 308 31.00 9.60 18.20
CA PRO A 308 30.14 8.88 19.11
C PRO A 308 30.21 9.43 20.54
N GLY A 309 29.04 9.72 21.11
CA GLY A 309 28.92 10.36 22.42
C GLY A 309 28.78 11.88 22.40
N ASP A 310 29.17 12.55 21.33
CA ASP A 310 28.87 13.99 21.17
C ASP A 310 27.38 14.20 21.01
N MET A 311 26.81 15.12 21.82
CA MET A 311 25.39 15.42 21.79
C MET A 311 25.13 16.68 20.97
N ILE A 312 24.14 16.63 20.11
CA ILE A 312 23.73 17.75 19.30
C ILE A 312 22.20 17.84 19.24
N PHE A 313 21.66 19.03 19.07
CA PHE A 313 20.23 19.24 18.99
C PHE A 313 19.75 19.09 17.54
N ARG A 314 18.88 18.11 17.28
CA ARG A 314 18.27 17.88 15.96
C ARG A 314 16.94 18.62 15.90
N THR A 315 16.80 19.48 14.87
CA THR A 315 15.60 20.29 14.63
C THR A 315 14.77 19.81 13.45
N GLY A 316 15.32 18.94 12.59
CA GLY A 316 14.59 18.41 11.45
C GLY A 316 15.22 17.14 10.89
N ILE A 317 14.38 16.25 10.36
CA ILE A 317 14.78 15.06 9.62
C ILE A 317 14.34 15.26 8.18
N GLY A 318 15.32 15.40 7.28
CA GLY A 318 15.09 15.59 5.86
C GLY A 318 14.76 14.27 5.16
N ASN A 319 13.91 14.35 4.16
CA ASN A 319 13.55 13.25 3.29
C ASN A 319 14.67 12.84 2.30
N ASP A 320 15.74 13.64 2.26
CA ASP A 320 16.95 13.43 1.46
C ASP A 320 18.03 12.60 2.18
N GLY A 321 17.73 12.14 3.40
CA GLY A 321 18.69 11.40 4.24
C GLY A 321 19.58 12.29 5.11
N TRP A 322 19.31 13.61 5.13
CA TRP A 322 20.02 14.55 5.98
C TRP A 322 19.17 15.00 7.18
N SER A 323 19.80 15.20 8.30
CA SER A 323 19.20 15.84 9.47
C SER A 323 19.69 17.27 9.58
N ARG A 324 18.77 18.17 9.89
CA ARG A 324 19.07 19.55 10.28
C ARG A 324 19.37 19.59 11.78
N VAL A 325 20.53 20.05 12.13
CA VAL A 325 21.01 20.11 13.51
C VAL A 325 21.42 21.53 13.89
N LEU A 326 21.43 21.82 15.17
CA LEU A 326 21.81 23.12 15.69
C LEU A 326 23.08 22.97 16.53
N LEU A 327 24.14 23.65 16.14
CA LEU A 327 25.39 23.78 16.90
C LEU A 327 25.75 25.24 17.07
N ASN A 328 25.90 25.73 18.32
CA ASN A 328 26.25 27.11 18.62
C ASN A 328 25.36 28.15 17.89
N ASN A 329 24.04 27.90 17.85
CA ASN A 329 23.05 28.69 17.10
C ASN A 329 23.23 28.70 15.58
N GLN A 330 24.10 27.86 15.04
CA GLN A 330 24.25 27.68 13.61
C GLN A 330 23.49 26.42 13.15
N VAL A 331 22.70 26.56 12.09
CA VAL A 331 22.05 25.44 11.44
C VAL A 331 23.07 24.73 10.55
N LEU A 332 23.25 23.44 10.80
CA LEU A 332 24.13 22.55 10.06
C LEU A 332 23.38 21.28 9.67
N TYR A 333 24.03 20.46 8.86
CA TYR A 333 23.45 19.24 8.33
C TYR A 333 24.37 18.05 8.56
N ALA A 334 23.78 16.91 8.96
CA ALA A 334 24.48 15.63 9.10
C ALA A 334 23.67 14.53 8.47
N TYR A 335 24.32 13.48 7.98
CA TYR A 335 23.58 12.28 7.53
C TYR A 335 22.76 11.69 8.67
N THR A 336 21.46 11.54 8.45
CA THR A 336 20.50 11.01 9.43
C THR A 336 20.91 9.63 9.94
N SER A 337 21.47 8.78 9.04
CA SER A 337 21.91 7.43 9.37
C SER A 337 23.04 7.33 10.40
N TYR A 338 23.73 8.43 10.65
CA TYR A 338 24.79 8.50 11.66
C TYR A 338 24.35 9.14 12.98
N LEU A 339 23.07 9.47 13.09
CA LEU A 339 22.53 10.11 14.31
C LEU A 339 21.54 9.18 15.01
N GLN A 340 21.69 9.01 16.29
CA GLN A 340 20.79 8.25 17.15
C GLN A 340 20.19 9.17 18.22
N LYS A 341 18.89 9.07 18.45
CA LYS A 341 18.21 9.79 19.52
C LYS A 341 18.75 9.35 20.88
N VAL A 342 19.06 10.31 21.72
CA VAL A 342 19.38 10.07 23.14
C VAL A 342 18.05 9.92 23.87
N MET A 343 17.89 8.77 24.54
CA MET A 343 16.69 8.46 25.34
C MET A 343 16.67 9.27 26.64
#